data_f91696d5a4836b534939fdd36d263eb0
#
_entry.id   f91696d5a4836b534939fdd36d263eb0
#
_cell.length_a   1.000
_cell.length_b   1.000
_cell.length_c   1.000
_cell.angle_alpha   90.00
_cell.angle_beta   90.00
_cell.angle_gamma   90.00
#
_symmetry.space_group_name_H-M   'P 1'
#
loop_
_entity.id
_entity.type
_entity.pdbx_description
1 polymer ?
#
loop_
_entity_poly.entity_id
_entity_poly.type
_entity_poly.pdbx_seq_one_letter_code
_entity_poly.pdbx_strand_id
1 'polypeptide(L)'
;MRVRVALQIALLFLSLTLPSRATLARQANGYGPEVKSFLELMRHEEDELEYQISHNEISRPHYLRARSRIAIHRQAVLDIVKQTGEDVVPELHVVTAAEMAELIEGGTRALRGVKRGQLVNNKWRYIGSATRGQIFYIFERIQKL
;
A
#
# COMPACT_ATOMS: atom_id res chain seq x y z
N MET A 1 27.69 26.13 63.20
CA MET A 1 27.77 26.20 61.72
C MET A 1 26.74 25.24 61.14
N ARG A 2 25.73 25.78 60.50
CA ARG A 2 24.62 24.97 59.91
C ARG A 2 24.80 24.89 58.41
N VAL A 3 25.14 23.71 57.89
CA VAL A 3 25.23 23.47 56.46
C VAL A 3 23.81 23.09 56.00
N ARG A 4 23.21 23.96 55.18
CA ARG A 4 21.94 23.69 54.51
C ARG A 4 22.26 22.96 53.19
N VAL A 5 21.93 21.70 53.13
CA VAL A 5 21.94 20.94 51.90
C VAL A 5 20.65 21.26 51.13
N ALA A 6 20.76 22.01 50.04
CA ALA A 6 19.67 22.26 49.12
C ALA A 6 19.49 21.03 48.23
N LEU A 7 18.43 20.28 48.45
CA LEU A 7 18.01 19.18 47.61
C LEU A 7 17.32 19.74 46.35
N GLN A 8 18.03 19.84 45.26
CA GLN A 8 17.42 20.15 43.92
C GLN A 8 16.79 18.88 43.38
N ILE A 9 15.48 18.80 43.48
CA ILE A 9 14.68 17.79 42.79
C ILE A 9 14.60 18.21 41.32
N ALA A 10 15.40 17.61 40.45
CA ALA A 10 15.26 17.70 39.04
C ALA A 10 14.02 16.87 38.60
N LEU A 11 12.90 17.54 38.36
CA LEU A 11 11.74 16.94 37.75
C LEU A 11 12.09 16.67 36.28
N LEU A 12 12.52 15.45 35.98
CA LEU A 12 12.58 14.92 34.61
C LEU A 12 11.13 14.73 34.14
N PHE A 13 10.64 15.67 33.35
CA PHE A 13 9.44 15.48 32.55
C PHE A 13 9.75 14.44 31.47
N LEU A 14 9.59 13.17 31.84
CA LEU A 14 9.51 12.09 30.87
C LEU A 14 8.15 12.23 30.15
N SER A 15 8.13 13.00 29.07
CA SER A 15 6.99 13.04 28.17
C SER A 15 6.82 11.68 27.51
N LEU A 16 6.13 10.76 28.20
CA LEU A 16 5.59 9.56 27.59
C LEU A 16 4.58 10.04 26.54
N THR A 17 4.97 10.05 25.29
CA THR A 17 4.04 10.15 24.16
C THR A 17 3.24 8.84 24.13
N LEU A 18 2.18 8.78 24.91
CA LEU A 18 1.19 7.71 24.83
C LEU A 18 0.62 7.73 23.41
N PRO A 19 0.62 6.60 22.71
CA PRO A 19 -0.03 6.52 21.40
C PRO A 19 -1.47 6.97 21.55
N SER A 20 -1.91 7.81 20.63
CA SER A 20 -3.27 8.35 20.64
C SER A 20 -4.29 7.22 20.80
N ARG A 21 -5.30 7.41 21.64
CA ARG A 21 -6.39 6.42 21.83
C ARG A 21 -7.02 5.99 20.50
N ALA A 22 -7.05 6.89 19.51
CA ALA A 22 -7.51 6.60 18.15
C ALA A 22 -6.62 5.54 17.45
N THR A 23 -5.31 5.59 17.63
CA THR A 23 -4.37 4.61 17.04
C THR A 23 -4.54 3.24 17.67
N LEU A 24 -4.68 3.18 19.01
CA LEU A 24 -4.91 1.93 19.73
C LEU A 24 -6.28 1.31 19.42
N ALA A 25 -7.34 2.14 19.35
CA ALA A 25 -8.68 1.69 18.97
C ALA A 25 -8.73 1.17 17.51
N ARG A 26 -7.95 1.78 16.61
CA ARG A 26 -7.83 1.34 15.21
C ARG A 26 -7.16 -0.02 15.09
N GLN A 27 -6.09 -0.27 15.86
CA GLN A 27 -5.43 -1.58 15.92
C GLN A 27 -6.33 -2.67 16.52
N ALA A 28 -7.12 -2.34 17.55
CA ALA A 28 -8.03 -3.28 18.20
C ALA A 28 -9.24 -3.63 17.33
N ASN A 29 -9.74 -2.69 16.51
CA ASN A 29 -10.93 -2.86 15.64
C ASN A 29 -10.60 -3.23 14.18
N GLY A 30 -9.34 -3.50 13.85
CA GLY A 30 -8.89 -3.77 12.49
C GLY A 30 -8.77 -2.49 11.64
N TYR A 31 -8.95 -2.63 10.33
CA TYR A 31 -8.83 -1.53 9.37
C TYR A 31 -9.92 -0.47 9.54
N GLY A 32 -9.60 0.78 9.23
CA GLY A 32 -10.56 1.86 9.19
C GLY A 32 -11.54 1.76 8.01
N PRO A 33 -12.51 2.69 7.93
CA PRO A 33 -13.60 2.62 6.96
C PRO A 33 -13.12 2.68 5.50
N GLU A 34 -12.07 3.46 5.19
CA GLU A 34 -11.57 3.57 3.82
C GLU A 34 -10.95 2.26 3.33
N VAL A 35 -10.09 1.67 4.14
CA VAL A 35 -9.48 0.36 3.82
C VAL A 35 -10.54 -0.74 3.78
N LYS A 36 -11.55 -0.73 4.66
CA LYS A 36 -12.66 -1.69 4.59
C LYS A 36 -13.44 -1.58 3.29
N SER A 37 -13.77 -0.38 2.85
CA SER A 37 -14.46 -0.15 1.58
C SER A 37 -13.63 -0.63 0.39
N PHE A 38 -12.32 -0.39 0.41
CA PHE A 38 -11.40 -0.92 -0.59
C PHE A 38 -11.39 -2.45 -0.62
N LEU A 39 -11.30 -3.10 0.54
CA LEU A 39 -11.30 -4.56 0.62
C LEU A 39 -12.61 -5.18 0.12
N GLU A 40 -13.73 -4.51 0.38
CA GLU A 40 -15.03 -4.92 -0.13
C GLU A 40 -15.12 -4.76 -1.65
N LEU A 41 -14.60 -3.67 -2.21
CA LEU A 41 -14.48 -3.49 -3.65
C LEU A 41 -13.65 -4.62 -4.28
N MET A 42 -12.48 -4.95 -3.72
CA MET A 42 -11.63 -6.04 -4.23
C MET A 42 -12.35 -7.39 -4.20
N ARG A 43 -13.16 -7.65 -3.18
CA ARG A 43 -13.98 -8.85 -3.09
C ARG A 43 -15.04 -8.89 -4.20
N HIS A 44 -15.72 -7.78 -4.45
CA HIS A 44 -16.69 -7.70 -5.55
C HIS A 44 -16.06 -7.93 -6.91
N GLU A 45 -14.85 -7.41 -7.14
CA GLU A 45 -14.10 -7.67 -8.37
C GLU A 45 -13.71 -9.16 -8.51
N GLU A 46 -13.33 -9.81 -7.42
CA GLU A 46 -13.07 -11.26 -7.40
C GLU A 46 -14.35 -12.06 -7.73
N ASP A 47 -15.49 -11.72 -7.11
CA ASP A 47 -16.79 -12.36 -7.35
C ASP A 47 -17.23 -12.20 -8.82
N GLU A 48 -17.03 -11.01 -9.40
CA GLU A 48 -17.33 -10.74 -10.82
C GLU A 48 -16.47 -11.60 -11.76
N LEU A 49 -15.16 -11.73 -11.48
CA LEU A 49 -14.29 -12.61 -12.26
C LEU A 49 -14.70 -14.08 -12.18
N GLU A 50 -15.13 -14.56 -11.01
CA GLU A 50 -15.64 -15.91 -10.84
C GLU A 50 -16.93 -16.12 -11.65
N TYR A 51 -17.81 -15.13 -11.66
CA TYR A 51 -19.01 -15.15 -12.50
C TYR A 51 -18.65 -15.24 -13.99
N GLN A 52 -17.80 -14.36 -14.48
CA GLN A 52 -17.39 -14.29 -15.88
C GLN A 52 -16.71 -15.57 -16.37
N ILE A 53 -15.82 -16.17 -15.57
CA ILE A 53 -15.18 -17.43 -15.95
C ILE A 53 -16.16 -18.63 -15.94
N SER A 54 -17.10 -18.65 -14.99
CA SER A 54 -18.11 -19.71 -14.91
C SER A 54 -19.11 -19.66 -16.08
N HIS A 55 -19.34 -18.47 -16.67
CA HIS A 55 -20.20 -18.27 -17.83
C HIS A 55 -19.45 -18.26 -19.16
N ASN A 56 -18.15 -18.57 -19.16
CA ASN A 56 -17.26 -18.56 -20.34
C ASN A 56 -17.18 -17.19 -21.04
N GLU A 57 -17.38 -16.09 -20.32
CA GLU A 57 -17.28 -14.72 -20.83
C GLU A 57 -15.82 -14.28 -20.99
N ILE A 58 -14.92 -14.84 -20.18
CA ILE A 58 -13.49 -14.58 -20.24
C ILE A 58 -12.70 -15.88 -20.36
N SER A 59 -11.50 -15.79 -20.94
CA SER A 59 -10.58 -16.93 -21.04
C SER A 59 -9.90 -17.22 -19.71
N ARG A 60 -9.51 -18.48 -19.48
CA ARG A 60 -8.77 -18.89 -18.28
C ARG A 60 -7.45 -18.09 -18.07
N PRO A 61 -6.63 -17.81 -19.08
CA PRO A 61 -5.45 -16.96 -18.90
C PRO A 61 -5.80 -15.53 -18.46
N HIS A 62 -6.88 -14.95 -18.98
CA HIS A 62 -7.36 -13.63 -18.57
C HIS A 62 -7.79 -13.65 -17.09
N TYR A 63 -8.63 -14.61 -16.71
CA TYR A 63 -9.06 -14.80 -15.32
C TYR A 63 -7.88 -14.91 -14.35
N LEU A 64 -6.90 -15.79 -14.64
CA LEU A 64 -5.74 -15.97 -13.76
C LEU A 64 -4.90 -14.69 -13.61
N ARG A 65 -4.74 -13.93 -14.69
CA ARG A 65 -4.02 -12.64 -14.68
C ARG A 65 -4.76 -11.60 -13.85
N ALA A 66 -6.06 -11.43 -14.08
CA ALA A 66 -6.88 -10.47 -13.36
C ALA A 66 -6.95 -10.78 -11.86
N ARG A 67 -7.19 -12.05 -11.50
CA ARG A 67 -7.18 -12.50 -10.11
C ARG A 67 -5.84 -12.29 -9.41
N SER A 68 -4.72 -12.54 -10.11
CA SER A 68 -3.39 -12.27 -9.58
C SER A 68 -3.16 -10.79 -9.35
N ARG A 69 -3.63 -9.93 -10.25
CA ARG A 69 -3.56 -8.47 -10.12
C ARG A 69 -4.32 -7.96 -8.90
N ILE A 70 -5.57 -8.41 -8.71
CA ILE A 70 -6.40 -8.04 -7.55
C ILE A 70 -5.69 -8.44 -6.25
N ALA A 71 -5.18 -9.66 -6.17
CA ALA A 71 -4.49 -10.14 -4.97
C ALA A 71 -3.20 -9.33 -4.66
N ILE A 72 -2.43 -8.96 -5.69
CA ILE A 72 -1.22 -8.13 -5.54
C ILE A 72 -1.60 -6.70 -5.13
N HIS A 73 -2.63 -6.12 -5.76
CA HIS A 73 -3.12 -4.79 -5.42
C HIS A 73 -3.57 -4.73 -3.96
N ARG A 74 -4.43 -5.67 -3.55
CA ARG A 74 -4.89 -5.79 -2.16
C ARG A 74 -3.72 -5.89 -1.18
N GLN A 75 -2.75 -6.76 -1.45
CA GLN A 75 -1.60 -6.93 -0.57
C GLN A 75 -0.76 -5.66 -0.48
N ALA A 76 -0.48 -4.99 -1.61
CA ALA A 76 0.31 -3.76 -1.63
C ALA A 76 -0.34 -2.63 -0.81
N VAL A 77 -1.66 -2.43 -0.94
CA VAL A 77 -2.40 -1.47 -0.12
C VAL A 77 -2.30 -1.81 1.36
N LEU A 78 -2.53 -3.07 1.74
CA LEU A 78 -2.46 -3.50 3.14
C LEU A 78 -1.06 -3.34 3.74
N ASP A 79 -0.01 -3.58 2.96
CA ASP A 79 1.37 -3.38 3.41
C ASP A 79 1.66 -1.89 3.66
N ILE A 80 1.20 -0.99 2.79
CA ILE A 80 1.34 0.45 2.97
C ILE A 80 0.57 0.93 4.20
N VAL A 81 -0.70 0.56 4.33
CA VAL A 81 -1.56 0.90 5.49
C VAL A 81 -0.94 0.41 6.80
N LYS A 82 -0.37 -0.81 6.81
CA LYS A 82 0.32 -1.34 7.98
C LYS A 82 1.58 -0.55 8.33
N GLN A 83 2.34 -0.09 7.33
CA GLN A 83 3.56 0.69 7.53
C GLN A 83 3.28 2.12 8.00
N THR A 84 2.25 2.76 7.43
CA THR A 84 1.89 4.16 7.77
C THR A 84 1.01 4.25 9.02
N GLY A 85 0.22 3.22 9.30
CA GLY A 85 -0.83 3.25 10.33
C GLY A 85 -2.03 4.15 9.97
N GLU A 86 -2.11 4.63 8.73
CA GLU A 86 -3.16 5.52 8.25
C GLU A 86 -4.26 4.74 7.53
N ASP A 87 -5.51 5.19 7.67
CA ASP A 87 -6.66 4.65 6.95
C ASP A 87 -6.83 5.38 5.62
N VAL A 88 -5.82 5.26 4.77
CA VAL A 88 -5.79 5.89 3.44
C VAL A 88 -5.40 4.84 2.41
N VAL A 89 -6.19 4.74 1.35
CA VAL A 89 -5.91 3.85 0.22
C VAL A 89 -5.14 4.64 -0.85
N PRO A 90 -3.86 4.32 -1.07
CA PRO A 90 -3.09 4.99 -2.12
C PRO A 90 -3.58 4.59 -3.51
N GLU A 91 -3.46 5.50 -4.48
CA GLU A 91 -3.76 5.21 -5.90
C GLU A 91 -2.63 4.35 -6.48
N LEU A 92 -2.81 3.03 -6.46
CA LEU A 92 -1.84 2.08 -6.99
C LEU A 92 -2.22 1.58 -8.38
N HIS A 93 -1.22 1.43 -9.22
CA HIS A 93 -1.30 0.78 -10.52
C HIS A 93 -0.46 -0.49 -10.52
N VAL A 94 -1.10 -1.62 -10.77
CA VAL A 94 -0.46 -2.94 -10.84
C VAL A 94 -0.46 -3.38 -12.30
N VAL A 95 0.69 -3.35 -12.94
CA VAL A 95 0.83 -3.55 -14.38
C VAL A 95 1.85 -4.64 -14.70
N THR A 96 1.64 -5.32 -15.82
CA THR A 96 2.63 -6.24 -16.42
C THR A 96 3.70 -5.48 -17.19
N ALA A 97 4.78 -6.16 -17.60
CA ALA A 97 5.81 -5.55 -18.44
C ALA A 97 5.25 -5.00 -19.77
N ALA A 98 4.27 -5.70 -20.36
CA ALA A 98 3.63 -5.26 -21.61
C ALA A 98 2.81 -3.99 -21.43
N GLU A 99 2.07 -3.87 -20.33
CA GLU A 99 1.22 -2.72 -20.00
C GLU A 99 2.05 -1.51 -19.50
N MET A 100 3.28 -1.76 -19.03
CA MET A 100 4.11 -0.70 -18.45
C MET A 100 4.43 0.40 -19.46
N ALA A 101 4.57 0.09 -20.75
CA ALA A 101 4.86 1.09 -21.78
C ALA A 101 3.72 2.10 -21.97
N GLU A 102 2.49 1.74 -21.62
CA GLU A 102 1.33 2.63 -21.64
C GLU A 102 1.31 3.57 -20.43
N LEU A 103 1.87 3.11 -19.30
CA LEU A 103 1.90 3.86 -18.05
C LEU A 103 3.15 4.77 -17.94
N ILE A 104 4.30 4.25 -18.36
CA ILE A 104 5.62 4.86 -18.16
C ILE A 104 6.37 4.89 -19.48
N GLU A 105 6.77 6.07 -19.91
CA GLU A 105 7.62 6.25 -21.09
C GLU A 105 8.93 5.46 -20.92
N GLY A 106 9.27 4.64 -21.91
CA GLY A 106 10.40 3.73 -21.87
C GLY A 106 10.10 2.35 -21.28
N GLY A 107 8.88 2.12 -20.74
CA GLY A 107 8.44 0.83 -20.21
C GLY A 107 9.40 0.29 -19.16
N THR A 108 9.72 -1.00 -19.21
CA THR A 108 10.62 -1.65 -18.24
C THR A 108 12.06 -1.10 -18.24
N ARG A 109 12.51 -0.46 -19.33
CA ARG A 109 13.82 0.18 -19.36
C ARG A 109 13.92 1.37 -18.42
N ALA A 110 12.81 2.07 -18.19
CA ALA A 110 12.75 3.19 -17.24
C ALA A 110 12.99 2.77 -15.78
N LEU A 111 12.86 1.47 -15.46
CA LEU A 111 13.16 0.93 -14.14
C LEU A 111 14.63 0.54 -13.94
N ARG A 112 15.48 0.66 -14.96
CA ARG A 112 16.88 0.31 -14.82
C ARG A 112 17.57 1.18 -13.77
N GLY A 113 18.02 0.55 -12.68
CA GLY A 113 18.65 1.25 -11.55
C GLY A 113 17.68 1.95 -10.58
N VAL A 114 16.38 1.91 -10.83
CA VAL A 114 15.36 2.49 -9.94
C VAL A 114 15.16 1.59 -8.72
N LYS A 115 15.26 2.16 -7.54
CA LYS A 115 14.99 1.48 -6.26
C LYS A 115 13.56 1.74 -5.80
N ARG A 116 13.06 0.86 -4.92
CA ARG A 116 11.76 1.08 -4.26
C ARG A 116 11.69 2.46 -3.62
N GLY A 117 10.55 3.11 -3.74
CA GLY A 117 10.28 4.46 -3.23
C GLY A 117 10.76 5.60 -4.13
N GLN A 118 11.57 5.33 -5.16
CA GLN A 118 12.04 6.35 -6.08
C GLN A 118 10.99 6.72 -7.12
N LEU A 119 11.07 7.98 -7.58
CA LEU A 119 10.17 8.49 -8.62
C LEU A 119 10.65 8.08 -10.01
N VAL A 120 9.69 7.71 -10.85
CA VAL A 120 9.88 7.47 -12.29
C VAL A 120 9.07 8.52 -13.04
N ASN A 121 9.72 9.23 -13.96
CA ASN A 121 9.11 10.29 -14.78
C ASN A 121 8.37 11.36 -13.95
N ASN A 122 8.85 11.64 -12.72
CA ASN A 122 8.29 12.64 -11.79
C ASN A 122 6.78 12.51 -11.50
N LYS A 123 6.18 11.39 -11.83
CA LYS A 123 4.74 11.15 -11.73
C LYS A 123 4.41 9.87 -10.94
N TRP A 124 5.28 8.89 -11.00
CA TRP A 124 5.06 7.57 -10.45
C TRP A 124 6.10 7.23 -9.39
N ARG A 125 5.69 6.79 -8.23
CA ARG A 125 6.58 6.20 -7.23
C ARG A 125 6.61 4.69 -7.44
N TYR A 126 7.79 4.14 -7.66
CA TYR A 126 7.96 2.69 -7.79
C TYR A 126 7.86 2.01 -6.42
N ILE A 127 6.80 1.25 -6.19
CA ILE A 127 6.56 0.53 -4.92
C ILE A 127 7.29 -0.80 -4.91
N GLY A 128 7.38 -1.48 -6.04
CA GLY A 128 8.06 -2.77 -6.16
C GLY A 128 7.47 -3.66 -7.23
N SER A 129 7.84 -4.93 -7.20
CA SER A 129 7.29 -5.96 -8.07
C SER A 129 6.88 -7.19 -7.27
N ALA A 130 5.92 -7.94 -7.81
CA ALA A 130 5.46 -9.22 -7.27
C ALA A 130 5.29 -10.24 -8.40
N THR A 131 5.54 -11.52 -8.10
CA THR A 131 5.42 -12.60 -9.09
C THR A 131 4.24 -13.49 -8.71
N ARG A 132 3.26 -13.60 -9.62
CA ARG A 132 2.16 -14.55 -9.58
C ARG A 132 1.84 -15.05 -10.98
N GLY A 133 2.48 -16.16 -11.38
CA GLY A 133 2.42 -16.66 -12.76
C GLY A 133 3.20 -15.80 -13.75
N GLN A 134 3.26 -14.51 -13.54
CA GLN A 134 4.07 -13.51 -14.26
C GLN A 134 4.52 -12.40 -13.31
N ILE A 135 5.39 -11.52 -13.78
CA ILE A 135 5.85 -10.37 -12.98
C ILE A 135 4.87 -9.23 -13.15
N PHE A 136 4.43 -8.67 -12.02
CA PHE A 136 3.68 -7.42 -11.94
C PHE A 136 4.54 -6.36 -11.28
N TYR A 137 4.44 -5.13 -11.76
CA TYR A 137 5.09 -3.95 -11.24
C TYR A 137 4.04 -3.05 -10.59
N ILE A 138 4.38 -2.46 -9.45
CA ILE A 138 3.46 -1.68 -8.62
C ILE A 138 3.96 -0.25 -8.58
N PHE A 139 3.10 0.68 -8.95
CA PHE A 139 3.37 2.11 -8.93
C PHE A 139 2.28 2.85 -8.16
N GLU A 140 2.68 3.85 -7.41
CA GLU A 140 1.78 4.80 -6.78
C GLU A 140 1.78 6.10 -7.60
N ARG A 141 0.61 6.60 -7.92
CA ARG A 141 0.48 7.89 -8.59
C ARG A 141 0.72 9.02 -7.59
N ILE A 142 1.70 9.88 -7.88
CA ILE A 142 1.96 11.06 -7.07
C ILE A 142 1.04 12.18 -7.55
N GLN A 143 0.10 12.57 -6.71
CA GLN A 143 -0.69 13.78 -6.95
C GLN A 143 0.22 14.99 -6.71
N LYS A 144 0.38 15.84 -7.72
CA LYS A 144 0.99 17.16 -7.51
C LYS A 144 -0.03 17.98 -6.72
N LEU A 145 0.34 18.36 -5.51
CA LEU A 145 -0.36 19.39 -4.74
C LEU A 145 -0.28 20.73 -5.47
#